data_ff25ed094b993e06c374cb441d57cb20
#
_entry.id   ff25ed094b993e06c374cb441d57cb20
#
_cell.length_a   1.000
_cell.length_b   1.000
_cell.length_c   1.000
_cell.angle_alpha   90.00
_cell.angle_beta   90.00
_cell.angle_gamma   90.00
#
_symmetry.space_group_name_H-M   'P 1'
#
loop_
_entity.id
_entity.type
_entity.pdbx_description
1 polymer ?
#
loop_
_entity_poly.entity_id
_entity_poly.type
_entity_poly.pdbx_seq_one_letter_code
_entity_poly.pdbx_strand_id
1 'polypeptide(L)'
;ATKSVMITEDTTFHLKEEDTNATKKYYIYAYGGITGSYADASKAITLADEQMGVVMDSDSHIIWERGGKFLSKEIAGITYPSGNISTIKASTQMLLQAAQVTTTVSELKGSTIMKMLRSHLDTPVNLTGCTVDEILYFVSSEKPVIAMESSGHAVLIIGYDSSSVTWMDPATHSKRKVSLNQAEHMFKQAGYVFVSYVD
;
A
#
# COMPACT_ATOMS: atom_id res chain seq x y z
N ALA A 1 -18.56 -19.35 -24.47
CA ALA A 1 -17.29 -19.94 -24.89
C ALA A 1 -16.18 -19.40 -23.96
N THR A 2 -15.82 -20.19 -22.98
CA THR A 2 -14.77 -19.87 -21.99
C THR A 2 -13.42 -20.00 -22.68
N LYS A 3 -12.71 -18.89 -22.88
CA LYS A 3 -11.31 -18.94 -23.30
C LYS A 3 -10.47 -19.30 -22.10
N SER A 4 -10.02 -20.52 -22.05
CA SER A 4 -8.98 -20.98 -21.13
C SER A 4 -7.65 -20.40 -21.58
N VAL A 5 -7.10 -19.45 -20.84
CA VAL A 5 -5.73 -19.01 -21.01
C VAL A 5 -4.86 -19.97 -20.23
N MET A 6 -3.93 -20.66 -20.91
CA MET A 6 -2.93 -21.47 -20.23
C MET A 6 -1.94 -20.55 -19.52
N ILE A 7 -2.10 -20.44 -18.22
CA ILE A 7 -1.17 -19.78 -17.30
C ILE A 7 -0.49 -20.90 -16.51
N THR A 8 0.81 -20.80 -16.27
CA THR A 8 1.54 -21.76 -15.44
C THR A 8 0.93 -21.84 -14.04
N GLU A 9 0.95 -23.02 -13.42
CA GLU A 9 0.22 -23.32 -12.17
C GLU A 9 0.42 -22.32 -11.05
N ASP A 10 1.62 -21.77 -10.87
CA ASP A 10 1.92 -20.76 -9.84
C ASP A 10 1.22 -19.42 -10.09
N THR A 11 1.19 -18.98 -11.34
CA THR A 11 0.54 -17.72 -11.72
C THR A 11 -0.99 -17.84 -11.63
N THR A 12 -1.53 -19.01 -11.84
CA THR A 12 -2.97 -19.29 -11.75
C THR A 12 -3.46 -19.23 -10.31
N PHE A 13 -2.66 -19.64 -9.36
CA PHE A 13 -3.03 -19.64 -7.94
C PHE A 13 -3.10 -18.22 -7.38
N HIS A 14 -2.11 -17.37 -7.69
CA HIS A 14 -2.10 -15.98 -7.26
C HIS A 14 -3.21 -15.15 -7.91
N LEU A 15 -3.46 -15.33 -9.19
CA LEU A 15 -4.56 -14.66 -9.90
C LEU A 15 -5.94 -15.08 -9.38
N LYS A 16 -6.13 -16.33 -8.99
CA LYS A 16 -7.42 -16.79 -8.42
C LYS A 16 -7.72 -16.19 -7.05
N GLU A 17 -6.70 -15.94 -6.22
CA GLU A 17 -6.92 -15.29 -4.92
C GLU A 17 -7.17 -13.78 -5.06
N GLU A 18 -6.64 -13.15 -6.10
CA GLU A 18 -6.92 -11.75 -6.43
C GLU A 18 -8.24 -11.58 -7.20
N ASP A 19 -8.59 -12.53 -8.06
CA ASP A 19 -9.79 -12.50 -8.91
C ASP A 19 -11.12 -12.60 -8.14
N THR A 20 -11.14 -13.11 -6.92
CA THR A 20 -12.36 -13.14 -6.10
C THR A 20 -12.83 -11.74 -5.66
N ASN A 21 -12.06 -10.69 -5.97
CA ASN A 21 -12.43 -9.28 -5.82
C ASN A 21 -12.12 -8.44 -7.08
N ALA A 22 -11.81 -9.06 -8.19
CA ALA A 22 -11.25 -8.43 -9.39
C ALA A 22 -12.32 -7.90 -10.33
N THR A 23 -13.12 -6.96 -9.87
CA THR A 23 -13.78 -6.03 -10.78
C THR A 23 -13.09 -4.67 -10.81
N LYS A 24 -12.16 -4.40 -9.88
CA LYS A 24 -11.43 -3.13 -9.89
C LYS A 24 -10.31 -3.17 -10.93
N LYS A 25 -10.41 -2.28 -11.93
CA LYS A 25 -9.34 -1.98 -12.88
C LYS A 25 -8.77 -0.63 -12.57
N TYR A 26 -7.47 -0.50 -12.78
CA TYR A 26 -6.74 0.75 -12.67
C TYR A 26 -6.37 1.23 -14.09
N TYR A 27 -6.76 2.43 -14.42
CA TYR A 27 -6.54 3.04 -15.72
C TYR A 27 -5.44 4.09 -15.63
N ILE A 28 -4.51 4.07 -16.59
CA ILE A 28 -3.48 5.11 -16.71
C ILE A 28 -4.00 6.16 -17.68
N TYR A 29 -4.02 7.40 -17.21
CA TYR A 29 -4.26 8.58 -18.01
C TYR A 29 -2.95 9.33 -18.24
N ALA A 30 -2.50 9.40 -19.48
CA ALA A 30 -1.31 10.14 -19.89
C ALA A 30 -1.49 10.60 -21.34
N TYR A 31 -0.77 11.63 -21.74
CA TYR A 31 -0.77 12.15 -23.12
C TYR A 31 -2.16 12.48 -23.67
N GLY A 32 -3.08 12.87 -22.81
CA GLY A 32 -4.45 13.24 -23.20
C GLY A 32 -5.45 12.11 -23.36
N GLY A 33 -5.11 10.89 -22.93
CA GLY A 33 -6.02 9.74 -23.01
C GLY A 33 -5.64 8.57 -22.11
N ILE A 34 -6.44 7.51 -22.15
CA ILE A 34 -6.14 6.25 -21.46
C ILE A 34 -5.05 5.52 -22.24
N THR A 35 -3.92 5.27 -21.59
CA THR A 35 -2.76 4.57 -22.19
C THR A 35 -2.68 3.10 -21.77
N GLY A 36 -3.41 2.68 -20.74
CA GLY A 36 -3.44 1.30 -20.28
C GLY A 36 -4.48 1.04 -19.21
N SER A 37 -4.79 -0.23 -18.96
CA SER A 37 -5.62 -0.67 -17.85
C SER A 37 -5.06 -1.94 -17.22
N TYR A 38 -5.04 -2.01 -15.89
CA TYR A 38 -4.38 -3.06 -15.12
C TYR A 38 -5.25 -3.48 -13.95
N ALA A 39 -5.18 -4.76 -13.58
CA ALA A 39 -5.80 -5.26 -12.36
C ALA A 39 -4.93 -4.95 -11.12
N ASP A 40 -3.64 -4.73 -11.33
CA ASP A 40 -2.64 -4.46 -10.31
C ASP A 40 -2.36 -2.95 -10.21
N ALA A 41 -2.66 -2.37 -9.06
CA ALA A 41 -2.45 -0.95 -8.79
C ALA A 41 -0.96 -0.58 -8.84
N SER A 42 -0.07 -1.40 -8.28
CA SER A 42 1.36 -1.08 -8.26
C SER A 42 1.93 -1.01 -9.67
N LYS A 43 1.54 -1.94 -10.54
CA LYS A 43 1.94 -1.91 -11.95
C LYS A 43 1.41 -0.67 -12.68
N ALA A 44 0.15 -0.30 -12.43
CA ALA A 44 -0.42 0.92 -12.99
C ALA A 44 0.34 2.16 -12.51
N ILE A 45 0.67 2.24 -11.23
CA ILE A 45 1.40 3.37 -10.63
C ILE A 45 2.79 3.50 -11.24
N THR A 46 3.58 2.43 -11.26
CA THR A 46 4.94 2.46 -11.84
C THR A 46 4.94 2.90 -13.31
N LEU A 47 4.01 2.37 -14.10
CA LEU A 47 3.90 2.77 -15.51
C LEU A 47 3.37 4.20 -15.68
N ALA A 48 2.46 4.65 -14.81
CA ALA A 48 1.99 6.03 -14.82
C ALA A 48 3.11 7.01 -14.41
N ASP A 49 3.96 6.63 -13.48
CA ASP A 49 5.13 7.45 -13.09
C ASP A 49 6.09 7.65 -14.27
N GLU A 50 6.38 6.58 -15.01
CA GLU A 50 7.20 6.66 -16.23
C GLU A 50 6.57 7.56 -17.31
N GLN A 51 5.24 7.58 -17.42
CA GLN A 51 4.49 8.34 -18.41
C GLN A 51 4.10 9.75 -17.95
N MET A 52 4.50 10.17 -16.76
CA MET A 52 4.05 11.42 -16.12
C MET A 52 2.51 11.51 -16.02
N GLY A 53 1.89 10.38 -15.74
CA GLY A 53 0.44 10.19 -15.79
C GLY A 53 -0.23 10.14 -14.43
N VAL A 54 -1.51 9.80 -14.48
CA VAL A 54 -2.42 9.64 -13.35
C VAL A 54 -3.00 8.24 -13.39
N VAL A 55 -3.19 7.61 -12.24
CA VAL A 55 -3.92 6.34 -12.10
C VAL A 55 -5.30 6.62 -11.55
N MET A 56 -6.32 6.11 -12.22
CA MET A 56 -7.72 6.20 -11.80
C MET A 56 -8.31 4.80 -11.65
N ASP A 57 -9.29 4.65 -10.77
CA ASP A 57 -10.10 3.44 -10.68
C ASP A 57 -11.22 3.41 -11.74
N SER A 58 -12.05 2.34 -11.72
CA SER A 58 -13.19 2.20 -12.62
C SER A 58 -14.30 3.24 -12.42
N ASP A 59 -14.33 3.90 -11.26
CA ASP A 59 -15.30 4.95 -10.92
C ASP A 59 -14.74 6.35 -11.20
N SER A 60 -13.56 6.43 -11.82
CA SER A 60 -12.84 7.66 -12.18
C SER A 60 -12.30 8.45 -10.98
N HIS A 61 -12.12 7.79 -9.84
CA HIS A 61 -11.41 8.40 -8.71
C HIS A 61 -9.90 8.32 -8.94
N ILE A 62 -9.20 9.40 -8.64
CA ILE A 62 -7.74 9.44 -8.71
C ILE A 62 -7.18 8.61 -7.56
N ILE A 63 -6.43 7.56 -7.92
CA ILE A 63 -5.75 6.66 -6.98
C ILE A 63 -4.33 7.12 -6.72
N TRP A 64 -3.68 7.65 -7.75
CA TRP A 64 -2.31 8.12 -7.70
C TRP A 64 -2.03 9.13 -8.82
N GLU A 65 -1.21 10.12 -8.50
CA GLU A 65 -0.81 11.16 -9.44
C GLU A 65 0.66 11.51 -9.25
N ARG A 66 1.42 11.52 -10.34
CA ARG A 66 2.79 11.99 -10.32
C ARG A 66 2.85 13.48 -9.94
N GLY A 67 3.66 13.78 -8.92
CA GLY A 67 3.80 15.15 -8.42
C GLY A 67 2.63 15.66 -7.58
N GLY A 68 1.60 14.84 -7.34
CA GLY A 68 0.45 15.17 -6.49
C GLY A 68 0.73 15.16 -4.98
N LYS A 69 2.00 15.00 -4.57
CA LYS A 69 2.39 15.01 -3.16
C LYS A 69 2.63 16.42 -2.65
N PHE A 70 2.28 16.67 -1.38
CA PHE A 70 2.77 17.82 -0.63
C PHE A 70 4.29 17.71 -0.41
N LEU A 71 4.96 18.83 -0.08
CA LEU A 71 6.41 18.84 0.21
C LEU A 71 6.75 18.07 1.48
N SER A 72 5.83 18.02 2.42
CA SER A 72 5.95 17.24 3.66
C SER A 72 4.58 16.87 4.21
N LYS A 73 4.51 15.77 4.92
CA LYS A 73 3.31 15.32 5.63
C LYS A 73 3.71 14.48 6.83
N GLU A 74 2.95 14.58 7.91
CA GLU A 74 2.94 13.63 9.01
C GLU A 74 1.51 13.38 9.47
N ILE A 75 1.10 12.11 9.47
CA ILE A 75 -0.22 11.67 9.94
C ILE A 75 -0.16 11.54 11.45
N ALA A 76 -1.06 12.22 12.13
CA ALA A 76 -1.15 12.21 13.61
C ALA A 76 -2.28 11.30 14.10
N GLY A 77 -2.34 11.12 15.43
CA GLY A 77 -3.46 10.44 16.09
C GLY A 77 -3.42 8.92 16.08
N ILE A 78 -2.40 8.31 15.47
CA ILE A 78 -2.22 6.85 15.48
C ILE A 78 -1.50 6.43 16.76
N THR A 79 -1.99 5.38 17.41
CA THR A 79 -1.43 4.84 18.67
C THR A 79 -0.96 3.40 18.48
N TYR A 80 0.03 3.00 19.27
CA TYR A 80 0.51 1.62 19.27
C TYR A 80 -0.50 0.71 19.99
N PRO A 81 -0.82 -0.47 19.42
CA PRO A 81 -1.63 -1.45 20.12
C PRO A 81 -0.87 -1.99 21.35
N SER A 82 -1.61 -2.34 22.40
CA SER A 82 -1.05 -2.95 23.60
C SER A 82 -0.93 -4.47 23.47
N GLY A 83 0.02 -5.06 24.22
CA GLY A 83 0.21 -6.50 24.30
C GLY A 83 1.31 -7.05 23.39
N ASN A 84 1.58 -8.34 23.50
CA ASN A 84 2.57 -9.04 22.69
C ASN A 84 1.94 -9.49 21.36
N ILE A 85 2.06 -8.65 20.35
CA ILE A 85 1.39 -8.80 19.06
C ILE A 85 2.45 -8.80 17.96
N SER A 86 2.26 -9.60 16.91
CA SER A 86 3.14 -9.52 15.74
C SER A 86 3.07 -8.12 15.11
N THR A 87 4.20 -7.62 14.65
CA THR A 87 4.29 -6.28 14.01
C THR A 87 3.37 -6.16 12.81
N ILE A 88 3.14 -7.25 12.07
CA ILE A 88 2.20 -7.30 10.94
C ILE A 88 0.77 -6.98 11.41
N LYS A 89 0.27 -7.66 12.45
CA LYS A 89 -1.07 -7.38 12.97
C LYS A 89 -1.15 -6.01 13.63
N ALA A 90 -0.11 -5.61 14.35
CA ALA A 90 -0.05 -4.29 14.97
C ALA A 90 -0.09 -3.17 13.93
N SER A 91 0.73 -3.24 12.89
CA SER A 91 0.72 -2.26 11.79
C SER A 91 -0.61 -2.27 11.03
N THR A 92 -1.25 -3.45 10.86
CA THR A 92 -2.58 -3.54 10.26
C THR A 92 -3.64 -2.83 11.12
N GLN A 93 -3.63 -3.04 12.42
CA GLN A 93 -4.56 -2.35 13.34
C GLN A 93 -4.33 -0.85 13.34
N MET A 94 -3.08 -0.40 13.34
CA MET A 94 -2.72 1.02 13.28
C MET A 94 -3.18 1.68 11.97
N LEU A 95 -3.07 0.98 10.83
CA LEU A 95 -3.60 1.46 9.56
C LEU A 95 -5.13 1.57 9.60
N LEU A 96 -5.84 0.57 10.14
CA LEU A 96 -7.29 0.60 10.31
C LEU A 96 -7.73 1.73 11.23
N GLN A 97 -6.98 2.01 12.31
CA GLN A 97 -7.23 3.17 13.16
C GLN A 97 -7.14 4.48 12.39
N ALA A 98 -6.15 4.64 11.50
CA ALA A 98 -6.05 5.82 10.63
C ALA A 98 -7.23 5.92 9.65
N ALA A 99 -7.74 4.79 9.18
CA ALA A 99 -8.94 4.70 8.36
C ALA A 99 -10.26 4.86 9.16
N GLN A 100 -10.18 5.26 10.45
CA GLN A 100 -11.33 5.41 11.35
C GLN A 100 -12.13 4.10 11.59
N VAL A 101 -11.48 2.96 11.41
CA VAL A 101 -12.07 1.64 11.66
C VAL A 101 -11.60 1.14 13.03
N THR A 102 -12.56 0.98 13.93
CA THR A 102 -12.28 0.39 15.26
C THR A 102 -12.23 -1.12 15.14
N THR A 103 -11.11 -1.72 15.50
CA THR A 103 -10.90 -3.17 15.50
C THR A 103 -9.93 -3.59 16.59
N THR A 104 -10.01 -4.85 16.99
CA THR A 104 -9.07 -5.49 17.89
C THR A 104 -8.15 -6.45 17.13
N VAL A 105 -6.98 -6.75 17.67
CA VAL A 105 -6.04 -7.70 17.04
C VAL A 105 -6.65 -9.09 16.87
N SER A 106 -7.56 -9.50 17.75
CA SER A 106 -8.24 -10.80 17.66
C SER A 106 -9.20 -10.90 16.48
N GLU A 107 -9.71 -9.76 15.98
CA GLU A 107 -10.57 -9.67 14.81
C GLU A 107 -9.78 -9.70 13.50
N LEU A 108 -8.48 -9.40 13.53
CA LEU A 108 -7.61 -9.46 12.37
C LEU A 108 -7.31 -10.92 11.97
N LYS A 109 -8.23 -11.49 11.20
CA LYS A 109 -8.13 -12.86 10.69
C LYS A 109 -7.66 -12.84 9.25
N GLY A 110 -6.69 -13.68 8.94
CA GLY A 110 -6.14 -13.80 7.60
C GLY A 110 -4.64 -14.11 7.62
N SER A 111 -4.15 -14.73 6.57
CA SER A 111 -2.75 -15.11 6.43
C SER A 111 -1.88 -14.00 5.84
N THR A 112 -2.50 -12.96 5.28
CA THR A 112 -1.81 -11.82 4.66
C THR A 112 -2.41 -10.50 5.12
N ILE A 113 -1.65 -9.41 5.00
CA ILE A 113 -2.12 -8.05 5.32
C ILE A 113 -3.35 -7.72 4.48
N MET A 114 -3.34 -8.02 3.19
CA MET A 114 -4.46 -7.77 2.29
C MET A 114 -5.73 -8.51 2.73
N LYS A 115 -5.63 -9.78 3.15
CA LYS A 115 -6.79 -10.55 3.64
C LYS A 115 -7.36 -9.95 4.93
N MET A 116 -6.49 -9.51 5.85
CA MET A 116 -6.92 -8.84 7.07
C MET A 116 -7.63 -7.51 6.77
N LEU A 117 -7.09 -6.70 5.86
CA LEU A 117 -7.68 -5.41 5.51
C LEU A 117 -9.02 -5.55 4.77
N ARG A 118 -9.15 -6.50 3.85
CA ARG A 118 -10.40 -6.75 3.09
C ARG A 118 -11.59 -7.12 3.97
N SER A 119 -11.36 -7.57 5.20
CA SER A 119 -12.44 -7.83 6.16
C SER A 119 -12.99 -6.56 6.81
N HIS A 120 -12.30 -5.42 6.63
CA HIS A 120 -12.60 -4.17 7.33
C HIS A 120 -12.66 -2.95 6.41
N LEU A 121 -12.05 -3.03 5.22
CA LEU A 121 -11.99 -1.94 4.23
C LEU A 121 -12.43 -2.46 2.85
N ASP A 122 -13.18 -1.66 2.14
CA ASP A 122 -13.63 -1.99 0.77
C ASP A 122 -12.52 -1.79 -0.26
N THR A 123 -11.55 -0.96 0.05
CA THR A 123 -10.55 -0.45 -0.90
C THR A 123 -9.09 -0.57 -0.44
N PRO A 124 -8.66 -1.68 0.18
CA PRO A 124 -7.24 -1.90 0.41
C PRO A 124 -6.52 -2.07 -0.92
N VAL A 125 -5.30 -1.51 -1.01
CA VAL A 125 -4.48 -1.50 -2.23
C VAL A 125 -3.14 -2.14 -1.95
N ASN A 126 -2.78 -3.14 -2.77
CA ASN A 126 -1.45 -3.72 -2.77
C ASN A 126 -0.52 -2.83 -3.61
N LEU A 127 0.52 -2.30 -2.98
CA LEU A 127 1.53 -1.42 -3.56
C LEU A 127 2.89 -2.12 -3.68
N THR A 128 2.92 -3.44 -3.57
CA THR A 128 4.16 -4.23 -3.66
C THR A 128 4.80 -4.03 -5.03
N GLY A 129 6.08 -3.62 -5.02
CA GLY A 129 6.83 -3.28 -6.22
C GLY A 129 6.95 -1.78 -6.51
N CYS A 130 6.13 -0.94 -5.87
CA CYS A 130 6.31 0.51 -5.93
C CYS A 130 7.59 0.94 -5.21
N THR A 131 8.19 2.04 -5.64
CA THR A 131 9.30 2.72 -4.95
C THR A 131 8.79 3.46 -3.70
N VAL A 132 9.70 3.87 -2.85
CA VAL A 132 9.36 4.72 -1.68
C VAL A 132 8.70 6.02 -2.15
N ASP A 133 9.22 6.66 -3.18
CA ASP A 133 8.64 7.91 -3.70
C ASP A 133 7.18 7.74 -4.15
N GLU A 134 6.88 6.66 -4.86
CA GLU A 134 5.53 6.36 -5.33
C GLU A 134 4.54 6.14 -4.16
N ILE A 135 4.95 5.43 -3.10
CA ILE A 135 4.04 5.17 -1.97
C ILE A 135 3.83 6.38 -1.06
N LEU A 136 4.72 7.35 -1.07
CA LEU A 136 4.54 8.58 -0.28
C LEU A 136 3.37 9.45 -0.77
N TYR A 137 2.87 9.23 -1.99
CA TYR A 137 1.62 9.82 -2.45
C TYR A 137 0.45 9.48 -1.52
N PHE A 138 0.37 8.22 -1.07
CA PHE A 138 -0.68 7.77 -0.13
C PHE A 138 -0.54 8.47 1.23
N VAL A 139 0.68 8.58 1.74
CA VAL A 139 0.94 9.32 2.98
C VAL A 139 0.57 10.81 2.84
N SER A 140 0.85 11.41 1.67
CA SER A 140 0.43 12.77 1.34
C SER A 140 -1.09 12.95 1.42
N SER A 141 -1.84 11.93 1.04
CA SER A 141 -3.30 11.88 1.06
C SER A 141 -3.87 11.37 2.40
N GLU A 142 -3.09 11.43 3.48
CA GLU A 142 -3.47 10.99 4.85
C GLU A 142 -3.74 9.48 4.98
N LYS A 143 -3.22 8.68 4.05
CA LYS A 143 -3.33 7.23 4.07
C LYS A 143 -1.96 6.62 4.40
N PRO A 144 -1.75 6.13 5.63
CA PRO A 144 -0.48 5.52 6.00
C PRO A 144 -0.24 4.24 5.21
N VAL A 145 1.03 3.86 5.09
CA VAL A 145 1.44 2.70 4.32
C VAL A 145 2.09 1.68 5.24
N ILE A 146 1.57 0.46 5.27
CA ILE A 146 2.28 -0.67 5.90
C ILE A 146 3.44 -1.05 4.98
N ALA A 147 4.63 -1.14 5.54
CA ALA A 147 5.84 -1.56 4.85
C ALA A 147 6.50 -2.72 5.58
N MET A 148 6.94 -3.73 4.82
CA MET A 148 7.78 -4.79 5.37
C MET A 148 9.24 -4.30 5.42
N GLU A 149 9.82 -4.22 6.60
CA GLU A 149 11.23 -3.89 6.80
C GLU A 149 12.12 -5.13 6.63
N SER A 150 11.58 -6.30 6.98
CA SER A 150 12.20 -7.61 6.79
C SER A 150 11.13 -8.70 6.84
N SER A 151 11.52 -9.97 6.65
CA SER A 151 10.59 -11.09 6.81
C SER A 151 10.01 -11.12 8.23
N GLY A 152 8.68 -10.99 8.32
CA GLY A 152 7.94 -11.01 9.58
C GLY A 152 7.96 -9.70 10.38
N HIS A 153 8.64 -8.64 9.93
CA HIS A 153 8.66 -7.33 10.59
C HIS A 153 8.02 -6.26 9.70
N ALA A 154 6.90 -5.74 10.15
CA ALA A 154 6.18 -4.65 9.48
C ALA A 154 6.23 -3.37 10.31
N VAL A 155 6.30 -2.24 9.63
CA VAL A 155 6.22 -0.89 10.17
C VAL A 155 5.09 -0.11 9.47
N LEU A 156 4.67 1.00 10.06
CA LEU A 156 3.67 1.88 9.45
C LEU A 156 4.30 3.22 9.08
N ILE A 157 4.44 3.49 7.80
CA ILE A 157 4.91 4.78 7.28
C ILE A 157 3.79 5.80 7.46
N ILE A 158 4.10 6.87 8.20
CA ILE A 158 3.14 7.91 8.58
C ILE A 158 3.56 9.31 8.15
N GLY A 159 4.77 9.48 7.64
CA GLY A 159 5.22 10.82 7.31
C GLY A 159 6.47 10.85 6.44
N TYR A 160 6.71 12.01 5.89
CA TYR A 160 7.90 12.33 5.09
C TYR A 160 8.12 13.84 5.02
N ASP A 161 9.34 14.21 4.67
CA ASP A 161 9.71 15.55 4.21
C ASP A 161 10.60 15.47 2.96
N SER A 162 11.22 16.56 2.57
CA SER A 162 12.08 16.62 1.36
C SER A 162 13.30 15.69 1.41
N SER A 163 13.66 15.16 2.56
CA SER A 163 14.91 14.39 2.75
C SER A 163 14.73 13.08 3.50
N SER A 164 13.58 12.86 4.13
CA SER A 164 13.38 11.75 5.07
C SER A 164 11.98 11.16 5.05
N VAL A 165 11.90 9.91 5.52
CA VAL A 165 10.66 9.17 5.77
C VAL A 165 10.54 8.88 7.27
N THR A 166 9.34 8.98 7.80
CA THR A 166 9.01 8.69 9.20
C THR A 166 8.03 7.52 9.27
N TRP A 167 8.34 6.55 10.11
CA TRP A 167 7.42 5.45 10.40
C TRP A 167 7.32 5.14 11.88
N MET A 168 6.25 4.46 12.23
CA MET A 168 6.01 3.88 13.55
C MET A 168 6.40 2.42 13.53
N ASP A 169 7.24 2.01 14.49
CA ASP A 169 7.65 0.61 14.67
C ASP A 169 6.91 0.00 15.87
N PRO A 170 5.97 -0.94 15.64
CA PRO A 170 5.21 -1.56 16.71
C PRO A 170 6.06 -2.44 17.66
N ALA A 171 7.22 -2.94 17.20
CA ALA A 171 8.08 -3.77 18.05
C ALA A 171 8.76 -2.96 19.15
N THR A 172 9.12 -1.73 18.85
CA THR A 172 9.86 -0.84 19.77
C THR A 172 8.98 0.25 20.37
N HIS A 173 7.74 0.38 19.90
CA HIS A 173 6.82 1.48 20.24
C HIS A 173 7.47 2.86 20.03
N SER A 174 8.24 3.00 18.97
CA SER A 174 8.95 4.24 18.67
C SER A 174 8.74 4.71 17.23
N LYS A 175 8.83 6.01 17.03
CA LYS A 175 8.95 6.59 15.70
C LYS A 175 10.42 6.57 15.27
N ARG A 176 10.65 6.19 14.03
CA ARG A 176 11.96 6.28 13.38
C ARG A 176 11.88 7.24 12.20
N LYS A 177 12.90 8.04 12.04
CA LYS A 177 13.09 8.93 10.91
C LYS A 177 14.42 8.61 10.24
N VAL A 178 14.39 8.30 8.96
CA VAL A 178 15.58 7.97 8.18
C VAL A 178 15.60 8.76 6.88
N SER A 179 16.75 8.87 6.22
CA SER A 179 16.83 9.52 4.92
C SER A 179 16.04 8.74 3.86
N LEU A 180 15.54 9.45 2.84
CA LEU A 180 14.87 8.82 1.69
C LEU A 180 15.72 7.71 1.07
N ASN A 181 17.04 7.94 0.91
CA ASN A 181 17.96 6.95 0.35
C ASN A 181 18.09 5.70 1.25
N GLN A 182 18.11 5.87 2.57
CA GLN A 182 18.12 4.74 3.49
C GLN A 182 16.81 3.96 3.44
N ALA A 183 15.67 4.64 3.45
CA ALA A 183 14.37 4.01 3.32
C ALA A 183 14.26 3.21 2.02
N GLU A 184 14.64 3.81 0.89
CA GLU A 184 14.66 3.16 -0.42
C GLU A 184 15.51 1.90 -0.40
N HIS A 185 16.72 1.98 0.15
CA HIS A 185 17.62 0.82 0.24
C HIS A 185 17.04 -0.30 1.13
N MET A 186 16.51 0.05 2.31
CA MET A 186 15.94 -0.91 3.25
C MET A 186 14.73 -1.64 2.65
N PHE A 187 13.76 -0.90 2.11
CA PHE A 187 12.54 -1.48 1.56
C PHE A 187 12.79 -2.23 0.26
N LYS A 188 13.78 -1.81 -0.55
CA LYS A 188 14.24 -2.57 -1.71
C LYS A 188 14.77 -3.95 -1.30
N GLN A 189 15.60 -4.02 -0.26
CA GLN A 189 16.10 -5.29 0.27
C GLN A 189 14.97 -6.20 0.80
N ALA A 190 13.90 -5.61 1.32
CA ALA A 190 12.71 -6.32 1.78
C ALA A 190 11.72 -6.65 0.64
N GLY A 191 12.03 -6.35 -0.63
CA GLY A 191 11.21 -6.65 -1.80
C GLY A 191 10.11 -5.64 -2.09
N TYR A 192 10.19 -4.42 -1.58
CA TYR A 192 9.19 -3.36 -1.76
C TYR A 192 7.76 -3.80 -1.42
N VAL A 193 7.59 -4.49 -0.32
CA VAL A 193 6.27 -4.96 0.11
C VAL A 193 5.54 -3.85 0.84
N PHE A 194 4.55 -3.26 0.18
CA PHE A 194 3.76 -2.15 0.68
C PHE A 194 2.27 -2.40 0.52
N VAL A 195 1.49 -1.94 1.50
CA VAL A 195 0.02 -2.00 1.48
C VAL A 195 -0.55 -0.73 2.07
N SER A 196 -1.61 -0.20 1.45
CA SER A 196 -2.38 0.94 1.93
C SER A 196 -3.86 0.77 1.57
N TYR A 197 -4.60 1.87 1.51
CA TYR A 197 -6.00 1.91 1.07
C TYR A 197 -6.27 3.21 0.31
N VAL A 198 -7.40 3.26 -0.39
CA VAL A 198 -7.96 4.48 -1.00
C VAL A 198 -9.37 4.72 -0.46
N ASP A 199 -9.95 5.89 -0.75
CA ASP A 199 -11.34 6.22 -0.35
C ASP A 199 -12.34 5.42 -1.15
#